data_1c4cf467a9e0175009e4ff3f7de2b0ff
#
_entry.id   1c4cf467a9e0175009e4ff3f7de2b0ff
#
_cell.length_a   1.000
_cell.length_b   1.000
_cell.length_c   1.000
_cell.angle_alpha   90.00
_cell.angle_beta   90.00
_cell.angle_gamma   90.00
#
_symmetry.space_group_name_H-M   'P 1'
#
loop_
_entity.id
_entity.type
_entity.pdbx_description
1 polymer ?
#
loop_
_entity_poly.entity_id
_entity_poly.type
_entity_poly.pdbx_seq_one_letter_code
_entity_poly.pdbx_strand_id
1 'polypeptide(L)'
;THIKQSIANILTTPIGSRIMRRDYGSRLFERIDQPINGDLIAEIYSDVVEALFTWEPRFEVEQVTVQSIEKGKITIDLEGSYVKDGQKIVLENFYTFYI
;
A
#
# COMPACT_ATOMS: atom_id res chain seq x y z
N THR A 1 9.05 -10.33 8.80
CA THR A 1 9.11 -10.84 7.44
C THR A 1 7.73 -11.16 6.89
N HIS A 2 6.89 -11.85 7.68
CA HIS A 2 5.52 -12.16 7.23
C HIS A 2 4.70 -10.90 6.98
N ILE A 3 4.86 -9.88 7.81
CA ILE A 3 4.13 -8.64 7.65
C ILE A 3 4.57 -7.89 6.38
N LYS A 4 5.87 -7.85 6.08
CA LYS A 4 6.35 -7.23 4.84
C LYS A 4 5.74 -7.90 3.61
N GLN A 5 5.70 -9.21 3.60
CA GLN A 5 5.14 -9.95 2.48
C GLN A 5 3.63 -9.75 2.38
N SER A 6 2.94 -9.75 3.52
CA SER A 6 1.50 -9.50 3.55
C SER A 6 1.17 -8.12 2.98
N ILE A 7 1.90 -7.10 3.39
CA ILE A 7 1.71 -5.74 2.89
C ILE A 7 1.95 -5.69 1.38
N ALA A 8 3.05 -6.28 0.91
CA ALA A 8 3.35 -6.33 -0.51
C ALA A 8 2.23 -7.00 -1.30
N ASN A 9 1.74 -8.14 -0.80
CA ASN A 9 0.64 -8.85 -1.47
C ASN A 9 -0.63 -8.01 -1.53
N ILE A 10 -0.99 -7.34 -0.44
CA ILE A 10 -2.18 -6.49 -0.40
C ILE A 10 -2.07 -5.35 -1.40
N LEU A 11 -0.96 -4.64 -1.37
CA LEU A 11 -0.79 -3.43 -2.19
C LEU A 11 -0.62 -3.75 -3.67
N THR A 12 -0.03 -4.90 -4.00
CA THR A 12 0.20 -5.28 -5.40
C THR A 12 -0.92 -6.11 -6.01
N THR A 13 -1.98 -6.41 -5.26
CA THR A 13 -3.14 -7.13 -5.78
C THR A 13 -4.23 -6.13 -6.13
N PRO A 14 -4.61 -5.99 -7.42
CA PRO A 14 -5.74 -5.11 -7.78
C PRO A 14 -7.06 -5.64 -7.22
N ILE A 15 -7.90 -4.74 -6.72
CA ILE A 15 -9.24 -5.12 -6.26
C ILE A 15 -10.02 -5.71 -7.42
N GLY A 16 -10.69 -6.83 -7.16
CA GLY A 16 -11.48 -7.53 -8.16
C GLY A 16 -10.73 -8.60 -8.94
N SER A 17 -9.41 -8.71 -8.73
CA SER A 17 -8.59 -9.69 -9.46
C SER A 17 -8.68 -11.11 -8.89
N ARG A 18 -9.16 -11.28 -7.66
CA ARG A 18 -9.29 -12.59 -7.02
C ARG A 18 -10.73 -13.07 -7.05
N ILE A 19 -10.93 -14.30 -7.50
CA ILE A 19 -12.28 -14.89 -7.66
C ILE A 19 -12.97 -15.01 -6.30
N MET A 20 -12.28 -15.51 -5.28
CA MET A 20 -12.86 -15.78 -3.96
C MET A 20 -12.88 -14.57 -3.04
N ARG A 21 -12.09 -13.54 -3.34
CA ARG A 21 -12.00 -12.33 -2.53
C ARG A 21 -11.90 -11.12 -3.43
N ARG A 22 -13.04 -10.72 -3.97
CA ARG A 22 -13.10 -9.63 -4.94
C ARG A 22 -12.78 -8.27 -4.32
N ASP A 23 -12.95 -8.13 -3.02
CA ASP A 23 -12.66 -6.90 -2.29
C ASP A 23 -11.23 -6.85 -1.73
N TYR A 24 -10.46 -7.94 -1.91
CA TYR A 24 -9.08 -8.00 -1.43
C TYR A 24 -8.15 -7.23 -2.37
N GLY A 25 -7.23 -6.48 -1.76
CA GLY A 25 -6.21 -5.77 -2.49
C GLY A 25 -6.29 -4.25 -2.31
N SER A 26 -5.77 -3.52 -3.28
CA SER A 26 -5.72 -2.07 -3.24
C SER A 26 -6.18 -1.47 -4.57
N ARG A 27 -6.44 -0.16 -4.55
CA ARG A 27 -6.86 0.59 -5.73
C ARG A 27 -5.70 1.33 -6.39
N LEU A 28 -4.47 1.03 -5.99
CA LEU A 28 -3.30 1.75 -6.49
C LEU A 28 -3.14 1.64 -8.00
N PHE A 29 -3.53 0.49 -8.58
CA PHE A 29 -3.44 0.30 -10.03
C PHE A 29 -4.37 1.21 -10.81
N GLU A 30 -5.44 1.69 -10.19
CA GLU A 30 -6.35 2.64 -10.82
C GLU A 30 -5.76 4.05 -10.90
N ARG A 31 -4.70 4.31 -10.11
CA ARG A 31 -4.10 5.65 -10.02
C ARG A 31 -2.95 5.88 -11.00
N ILE A 32 -2.39 4.80 -11.55
CA ILE A 32 -1.17 4.89 -12.38
C ILE A 32 -1.38 5.71 -13.63
N ASP A 33 -2.58 5.69 -14.22
CA ASP A 33 -2.91 6.42 -15.45
C ASP A 33 -3.49 7.81 -15.21
N GLN A 34 -3.62 8.23 -13.95
CA GLN A 34 -4.22 9.52 -13.63
C GLN A 34 -3.20 10.65 -13.74
N PRO A 35 -3.65 11.90 -13.98
CA PRO A 35 -2.75 13.04 -13.98
C PRO A 35 -2.01 13.19 -12.65
N ILE A 36 -0.73 13.55 -12.72
CA ILE A 36 0.10 13.73 -11.53
C ILE A 36 -0.17 15.10 -10.93
N ASN A 37 -0.79 15.12 -9.74
CA ASN A 37 -1.09 16.34 -9.01
C ASN A 37 -1.26 16.02 -7.52
N GLY A 38 -1.57 17.03 -6.71
CA GLY A 38 -1.73 16.84 -5.27
C GLY A 38 -2.89 15.92 -4.91
N ASP A 39 -3.96 15.93 -5.70
CA ASP A 39 -5.10 15.06 -5.47
C ASP A 39 -4.72 13.58 -5.65
N LEU A 40 -3.89 13.29 -6.65
CA LEU A 40 -3.42 11.93 -6.88
C LEU A 40 -2.60 11.42 -5.69
N ILE A 41 -1.73 12.26 -5.16
CA ILE A 41 -0.91 11.89 -4.00
C ILE A 41 -1.79 11.59 -2.79
N ALA A 42 -2.81 12.42 -2.54
CA ALA A 42 -3.75 12.20 -1.46
C ALA A 42 -4.56 10.91 -1.65
N GLU A 43 -4.96 10.61 -2.87
CA GLU A 43 -5.68 9.38 -3.19
C GLU A 43 -4.82 8.14 -2.97
N ILE A 44 -3.54 8.20 -3.36
CA ILE A 44 -2.61 7.09 -3.12
C ILE A 44 -2.46 6.83 -1.62
N TYR A 45 -2.28 7.89 -0.84
CA TYR A 45 -2.20 7.77 0.61
C TYR A 45 -3.44 7.09 1.18
N SER A 46 -4.61 7.56 0.79
CA SER A 46 -5.88 7.02 1.26
C SER A 46 -6.05 5.54 0.87
N ASP A 47 -5.68 5.18 -0.36
CA ASP A 47 -5.77 3.81 -0.83
C ASP A 47 -4.89 2.87 -0.02
N VAL A 48 -3.67 3.28 0.29
CA VAL A 48 -2.74 2.47 1.08
C VAL A 48 -3.28 2.27 2.50
N VAL A 49 -3.71 3.35 3.14
CA VAL A 49 -4.23 3.29 4.50
C VAL A 49 -5.47 2.41 4.57
N GLU A 50 -6.40 2.59 3.64
CA GLU A 50 -7.64 1.81 3.61
C GLU A 50 -7.36 0.32 3.41
N ALA A 51 -6.49 -0.02 2.45
CA ALA A 51 -6.18 -1.41 2.16
C ALA A 51 -5.53 -2.10 3.35
N LEU A 52 -4.58 -1.44 3.98
CA LEU A 52 -3.88 -2.03 5.12
C LEU A 52 -4.75 -2.09 6.37
N PHE A 53 -5.59 -1.10 6.58
CA PHE A 53 -6.54 -1.12 7.69
C PHE A 53 -7.49 -2.32 7.57
N THR A 54 -7.91 -2.63 6.36
CA THR A 54 -8.85 -3.72 6.11
C THR A 54 -8.18 -5.10 6.20
N TRP A 55 -7.00 -5.26 5.58
CA TRP A 55 -6.42 -6.58 5.36
C TRP A 55 -5.21 -6.89 6.23
N GLU A 56 -4.58 -5.87 6.83
CA GLU A 56 -3.47 -6.06 7.77
C GLU A 56 -3.61 -5.11 8.95
N PRO A 57 -4.63 -5.31 9.80
CA PRO A 57 -4.87 -4.40 10.93
C PRO A 57 -3.78 -4.41 11.99
N ARG A 58 -2.91 -5.42 11.97
CA ARG A 58 -1.78 -5.49 12.91
C ARG A 58 -0.72 -4.43 12.62
N PHE A 59 -0.69 -3.94 11.39
CA PHE A 59 0.28 -2.92 10.98
C PHE A 59 -0.38 -1.55 11.03
N GLU A 60 0.23 -0.64 11.81
CA GLU A 60 -0.24 0.72 11.93
C GLU A 60 0.59 1.61 11.00
N VAL A 61 -0.06 2.20 10.01
CA VAL A 61 0.59 3.08 9.05
C VAL A 61 0.87 4.42 9.75
N GLU A 62 2.13 4.83 9.76
CA GLU A 62 2.53 6.12 10.33
C GLU A 62 2.79 7.16 9.25
N GLN A 63 3.38 6.74 8.13
CA GLN A 63 3.69 7.67 7.05
C GLN A 63 3.72 6.95 5.71
N VAL A 64 3.19 7.61 4.69
CA VAL A 64 3.30 7.17 3.30
C VAL A 64 3.87 8.33 2.50
N THR A 65 4.97 8.11 1.79
CA THR A 65 5.59 9.12 0.95
C THR A 65 5.67 8.59 -0.48
N VAL A 66 5.16 9.36 -1.42
CA VAL A 66 5.27 9.01 -2.84
C VAL A 66 6.65 9.45 -3.30
N GLN A 67 7.53 8.50 -3.58
CA GLN A 67 8.91 8.77 -3.98
C GLN A 67 9.02 9.16 -5.44
N SER A 68 8.29 8.45 -6.30
CA SER A 68 8.28 8.78 -7.72
C SER A 68 6.99 8.31 -8.36
N ILE A 69 6.54 9.07 -9.35
CA ILE A 69 5.41 8.69 -10.19
C ILE A 69 5.88 8.85 -11.62
N GLU A 70 5.90 7.75 -12.36
CA GLU A 70 6.25 7.72 -13.76
C GLU A 70 5.14 7.01 -14.51
N LYS A 71 5.11 7.18 -15.83
CA LYS A 71 4.10 6.51 -16.63
C LYS A 71 4.23 5.00 -16.47
N GLY A 72 3.20 4.37 -15.93
CA GLY A 72 3.17 2.93 -15.71
C GLY A 72 3.88 2.45 -14.45
N LYS A 73 4.35 3.38 -13.59
CA LYS A 73 5.11 3.01 -12.41
C LYS A 73 4.91 4.01 -11.27
N ILE A 74 4.62 3.50 -10.08
CA ILE A 74 4.54 4.30 -8.85
C ILE A 74 5.42 3.65 -7.80
N THR A 75 6.28 4.43 -7.17
CA THR A 75 7.10 3.98 -6.04
C THR A 75 6.70 4.74 -4.79
N ILE A 76 6.38 4.02 -3.72
CA ILE A 76 6.04 4.63 -2.43
C ILE A 76 6.98 4.14 -1.34
N ASP A 77 7.18 5.00 -0.34
CA ASP A 77 7.87 4.68 0.90
C ASP A 77 6.81 4.57 1.99
N LEU A 78 6.71 3.40 2.59
CA LEU A 78 5.73 3.11 3.63
C LEU A 78 6.44 2.93 4.96
N GLU A 79 6.03 3.71 5.96
CA GLU A 79 6.55 3.60 7.31
C GLU A 79 5.42 3.36 8.29
N GLY A 80 5.65 2.43 9.21
CA GLY A 80 4.66 2.11 10.22
C GLY A 80 5.23 1.18 11.27
N SER A 81 4.36 0.62 12.09
CA SER A 81 4.79 -0.25 13.17
C SER A 81 3.78 -1.35 13.44
N TYR A 82 4.25 -2.41 14.08
CA TYR A 82 3.41 -3.49 14.56
C TYR A 82 3.98 -4.03 15.88
N VAL A 83 3.15 -4.73 16.63
CA VAL A 83 3.56 -5.31 17.92
C VAL A 83 3.83 -6.80 17.73
N LYS A 84 5.01 -7.24 18.18
CA LYS A 84 5.38 -8.64 18.19
C LYS A 84 6.01 -8.98 19.54
N ASP A 85 5.45 -9.99 20.21
CA ASP A 85 5.94 -10.44 21.52
C ASP A 85 6.01 -9.29 22.54
N GLY A 86 5.01 -8.41 22.52
CA GLY A 86 4.94 -7.26 23.42
C GLY A 86 5.84 -6.12 23.06
N GLN A 87 6.58 -6.19 21.96
CA GLN A 87 7.50 -5.14 21.53
C GLN A 87 6.98 -4.47 20.25
N LYS A 88 7.11 -3.15 20.21
CA LYS A 88 6.79 -2.36 19.04
C LYS A 88 7.96 -2.45 18.05
N ILE A 89 7.66 -2.93 16.85
CA ILE A 89 8.65 -3.04 15.79
C ILE A 89 8.30 -2.03 14.70
N VAL A 90 9.25 -1.15 14.38
CA VAL A 90 9.10 -0.15 13.32
C VAL A 90 9.55 -0.78 12.00
N LEU A 91 8.76 -0.57 10.97
CA LEU A 91 9.04 -1.09 9.64
C LEU A 91 8.97 0.03 8.61
N GLU A 92 10.01 0.14 7.80
CA GLU A 92 10.05 1.06 6.67
C GLU A 92 10.47 0.28 5.44
N ASN A 93 9.74 0.43 4.36
CA ASN A 93 10.04 -0.28 3.12
C ASN A 93 9.50 0.46 1.91
N PHE A 94 10.15 0.24 0.77
CA PHE A 94 9.72 0.80 -0.50
C PHE A 94 8.92 -0.23 -1.27
N TYR A 95 7.85 0.21 -1.92
CA TYR A 95 7.02 -0.64 -2.77
C TYR A 95 6.88 0.02 -4.13
N THR A 96 7.06 -0.75 -5.18
CA THR A 96 6.94 -0.27 -6.55
C THR A 96 5.83 -1.02 -7.26
N PHE A 97 4.95 -0.27 -7.93
CA PHE A 97 3.81 -0.80 -8.65
C PHE A 97 3.98 -0.55 -10.14
N TYR A 98 3.75 -1.56 -10.95
CA TYR A 98 3.85 -1.48 -12.40
C TYR A 98 2.51 -1.82 -13.05
N ILE A 99 2.25 -1.22 -14.20
CA ILE A 99 1.16 -1.65 -15.06
C ILE A 99 1.67 -2.75 -15.98
#